data_402afa861b26770e9a7b6fa5051b512b
#
_entry.id   402afa861b26770e9a7b6fa5051b512b
#
_cell.length_a   1.000
_cell.length_b   1.000
_cell.length_c   1.000
_cell.angle_alpha   90.00
_cell.angle_beta   90.00
_cell.angle_gamma   90.00
#
_symmetry.space_group_name_H-M   'P 1'
#
loop_
_entity.id
_entity.type
_entity.pdbx_description
1 polymer ?
#
loop_
_entity_poly.entity_id
_entity_poly.type
_entity_poly.pdbx_seq_one_letter_code
_entity_poly.pdbx_strand_id
1 'polypeptide(L)'
;MNFYLSSWHCQVTQSGLVAGLESTAEPVYSPTMAGGLFSIDREFFDRLGTYDSGFDIWGGENLELSFKTWMCGGTLEIVPCSHVGHIFRKRSPYKWRSGVNVLKKNSVRLAEVWMDEYSQYYYHRIGNDKGDWGDVSDRRKLRNDLKCKSFKWYLDNIYPELFIPGDSVAHGEIANVPNGMCLDAKEKSEEETPVSIYECKRKIRRGNTGFHL
;
A
#
# COMPACT_ATOMS: atom_id res chain seq x y z
N MET A 1 13.30 16.93 4.98
CA MET A 1 13.91 16.47 3.72
C MET A 1 12.81 15.92 2.85
N ASN A 2 12.61 16.48 1.69
CA ASN A 2 11.40 16.28 0.90
C ASN A 2 11.65 15.31 -0.25
N PHE A 3 10.70 14.41 -0.47
CA PHE A 3 10.62 13.56 -1.66
C PHE A 3 9.73 14.23 -2.69
N TYR A 4 10.17 14.30 -3.91
CA TYR A 4 9.37 14.83 -5.01
C TYR A 4 8.96 13.68 -5.94
N LEU A 5 7.65 13.50 -6.09
CA LEU A 5 7.06 12.59 -7.08
C LEU A 5 6.73 13.36 -8.36
N SER A 6 6.93 12.72 -9.49
CA SER A 6 6.47 13.27 -10.75
C SER A 6 4.93 13.25 -10.81
N SER A 7 4.33 14.20 -11.49
CA SER A 7 2.88 14.41 -11.60
C SER A 7 2.09 13.27 -12.25
N TRP A 8 2.76 12.20 -12.66
CA TRP A 8 2.08 11.01 -13.17
C TRP A 8 1.03 10.47 -12.19
N HIS A 9 1.26 10.63 -10.88
CA HIS A 9 0.31 10.28 -9.82
C HIS A 9 -0.83 11.30 -9.68
N CYS A 10 -0.63 12.53 -10.10
CA CYS A 10 -1.63 13.59 -9.99
C CYS A 10 -2.89 13.31 -10.84
N GLN A 11 -2.75 12.60 -11.97
CA GLN A 11 -3.92 12.25 -12.79
C GLN A 11 -4.85 11.21 -12.16
N VAL A 12 -4.33 10.34 -11.31
CA VAL A 12 -5.13 9.31 -10.61
C VAL A 12 -5.77 9.86 -9.33
N THR A 13 -5.16 10.89 -8.72
CA THR A 13 -5.62 11.50 -7.46
C THR A 13 -6.39 12.80 -7.65
N GLN A 14 -6.43 13.35 -8.86
CA GLN A 14 -7.06 14.66 -9.14
C GLN A 14 -8.58 14.72 -8.82
N SER A 15 -9.25 13.60 -8.71
CA SER A 15 -10.69 13.61 -8.37
C SER A 15 -10.99 13.63 -6.87
N GLY A 16 -10.02 13.41 -5.97
CA GLY A 16 -10.30 13.29 -4.54
C GLY A 16 -9.46 14.17 -3.61
N LEU A 17 -8.21 14.44 -3.94
CA LEU A 17 -7.27 15.11 -3.01
C LEU A 17 -7.04 16.61 -3.31
N VAL A 18 -7.46 17.09 -4.46
CA VAL A 18 -7.19 18.49 -4.90
C VAL A 18 -8.36 19.43 -4.63
N ALA A 19 -9.49 18.95 -4.15
CA ALA A 19 -10.64 19.77 -3.77
C ALA A 19 -10.31 20.54 -2.47
N GLY A 20 -9.67 21.72 -2.61
CA GLY A 20 -9.37 22.60 -1.49
C GLY A 20 -8.00 23.31 -1.58
N LEU A 21 -7.19 23.03 -2.59
CA LEU A 21 -5.93 23.76 -2.80
C LEU A 21 -6.23 25.06 -3.58
N GLU A 22 -5.85 26.20 -3.01
CA GLU A 22 -5.94 27.52 -3.67
C GLU A 22 -4.99 27.62 -4.88
N SER A 23 -4.01 26.73 -5.00
CA SER A 23 -3.06 26.65 -6.12
C SER A 23 -2.79 25.18 -6.51
N THR A 24 -2.98 24.85 -7.79
CA THR A 24 -2.66 23.52 -8.35
C THR A 24 -1.17 23.27 -8.57
N ALA A 25 -0.32 24.22 -8.24
CA ALA A 25 1.14 24.16 -8.42
C ALA A 25 1.91 23.77 -7.15
N GLU A 26 1.26 23.83 -5.99
CA GLU A 26 1.90 23.51 -4.71
C GLU A 26 2.09 22.00 -4.51
N PRO A 27 3.24 21.60 -3.90
CA PRO A 27 3.45 20.20 -3.54
C PRO A 27 2.41 19.69 -2.55
N VAL A 28 2.00 18.43 -2.72
CA VAL A 28 1.01 17.76 -1.86
C VAL A 28 1.63 16.54 -1.20
N TYR A 29 1.45 16.39 0.10
CA TYR A 29 1.90 15.18 0.81
C TYR A 29 1.18 13.94 0.31
N SER A 30 1.96 12.85 0.18
CA SER A 30 1.42 11.54 -0.20
C SER A 30 1.86 10.48 0.80
N PRO A 31 0.95 9.62 1.28
CA PRO A 31 1.32 8.52 2.17
C PRO A 31 2.30 7.54 1.52
N THR A 32 2.12 7.28 0.22
CA THR A 32 2.91 6.31 -0.53
C THR A 32 3.26 6.82 -1.92
N MET A 33 4.23 6.16 -2.56
CA MET A 33 4.62 6.43 -3.95
C MET A 33 4.49 5.18 -4.82
N ALA A 34 4.41 5.37 -6.15
CA ALA A 34 4.42 4.27 -7.12
C ALA A 34 5.81 3.66 -7.35
N GLY A 35 6.87 4.37 -7.03
CA GLY A 35 8.24 3.87 -7.05
C GLY A 35 8.98 3.97 -8.38
N GLY A 36 8.29 4.24 -9.50
CA GLY A 36 8.92 4.25 -10.83
C GLY A 36 9.70 5.51 -11.17
N LEU A 37 9.21 6.67 -10.72
CA LEU A 37 9.70 7.98 -11.13
C LEU A 37 9.64 8.95 -9.93
N PHE A 38 10.77 9.18 -9.29
CA PHE A 38 10.88 10.07 -8.13
C PHE A 38 12.29 10.63 -7.99
N SER A 39 12.44 11.68 -7.19
CA SER A 39 13.72 12.22 -6.76
C SER A 39 13.81 12.15 -5.23
N ILE A 40 14.99 11.90 -4.73
CA ILE A 40 15.29 11.82 -3.31
C ILE A 40 16.64 12.46 -3.02
N ASP A 41 16.79 13.07 -1.86
CA ASP A 41 18.09 13.50 -1.38
C ASP A 41 18.99 12.27 -1.17
N ARG A 42 20.19 12.31 -1.75
CA ARG A 42 21.11 11.18 -1.75
C ARG A 42 21.57 10.81 -0.34
N GLU A 43 21.94 11.79 0.46
CA GLU A 43 22.43 11.53 1.84
C GLU A 43 21.31 10.95 2.70
N PHE A 44 20.07 11.42 2.50
CA PHE A 44 18.93 10.87 3.18
C PHE A 44 18.64 9.42 2.75
N PHE A 45 18.72 9.12 1.45
CA PHE A 45 18.55 7.76 0.93
C PHE A 45 19.59 6.79 1.48
N ASP A 46 20.86 7.24 1.49
CA ASP A 46 21.98 6.46 2.06
C ASP A 46 21.78 6.24 3.58
N ARG A 47 21.37 7.29 4.31
CA ARG A 47 21.04 7.21 5.74
C ARG A 47 19.90 6.23 6.02
N LEU A 48 18.88 6.16 5.18
CA LEU A 48 17.80 5.19 5.26
C LEU A 48 18.25 3.76 4.95
N GLY A 49 19.52 3.54 4.60
CA GLY A 49 20.08 2.24 4.25
C GLY A 49 19.59 1.71 2.90
N THR A 50 19.31 2.61 1.97
CA THR A 50 18.86 2.32 0.61
C THR A 50 17.65 1.36 0.57
N TYR A 51 17.49 0.53 -0.44
CA TYR A 51 16.49 -0.54 -0.48
C TYR A 51 16.92 -1.77 0.32
N ASP A 52 15.96 -2.57 0.73
CA ASP A 52 16.22 -3.88 1.32
C ASP A 52 16.87 -4.82 0.28
N SER A 53 18.15 -5.15 0.48
CA SER A 53 18.91 -6.05 -0.40
C SER A 53 18.36 -7.47 -0.46
N GLY A 54 17.48 -7.86 0.46
CA GLY A 54 16.78 -9.14 0.46
C GLY A 54 15.54 -9.17 -0.45
N PHE A 55 15.14 -8.03 -1.03
CA PHE A 55 14.09 -8.00 -2.03
C PHE A 55 14.58 -8.60 -3.35
N ASP A 56 13.70 -9.34 -3.99
CA ASP A 56 13.95 -9.91 -5.31
C ASP A 56 13.21 -9.07 -6.37
N ILE A 57 13.77 -8.94 -7.52
CA ILE A 57 13.28 -8.51 -8.82
C ILE A 57 12.31 -7.31 -8.80
N TRP A 58 11.15 -7.41 -8.16
CA TRP A 58 10.09 -6.41 -8.22
C TRP A 58 9.02 -6.63 -7.14
N GLY A 59 8.47 -5.52 -6.62
CA GLY A 59 7.31 -5.47 -5.73
C GLY A 59 7.65 -5.29 -4.27
N GLY A 60 6.96 -4.34 -3.62
CA GLY A 60 7.11 -3.98 -2.21
C GLY A 60 8.12 -2.87 -1.94
N GLU A 61 9.07 -2.62 -2.84
CA GLU A 61 10.13 -1.61 -2.69
C GLU A 61 9.58 -0.19 -2.56
N ASN A 62 8.53 0.11 -3.28
CA ASN A 62 7.87 1.42 -3.22
C ASN A 62 7.19 1.68 -1.87
N LEU A 63 6.54 0.67 -1.30
CA LEU A 63 5.93 0.76 0.03
C LEU A 63 7.00 0.78 1.12
N GLU A 64 8.05 -0.03 0.99
CA GLU A 64 9.19 -0.02 1.92
C GLU A 64 9.79 1.39 2.01
N LEU A 65 10.10 2.00 0.89
CA LEU A 65 10.69 3.33 0.86
C LEU A 65 9.72 4.40 1.35
N SER A 66 8.42 4.27 1.05
CA SER A 66 7.39 5.19 1.55
C SER A 66 7.28 5.16 3.08
N PHE A 67 7.11 3.98 3.66
CA PHE A 67 7.01 3.81 5.11
C PHE A 67 8.28 4.28 5.82
N LYS A 68 9.43 3.86 5.32
CA LYS A 68 10.74 4.22 5.83
C LYS A 68 10.97 5.73 5.81
N THR A 69 10.59 6.39 4.72
CA THR A 69 10.70 7.85 4.61
C THR A 69 9.91 8.55 5.72
N TRP A 70 8.63 8.26 5.83
CA TRP A 70 7.78 8.90 6.82
C TRP A 70 8.16 8.55 8.25
N MET A 71 8.34 7.27 8.54
CA MET A 71 8.61 6.78 9.89
C MET A 71 9.99 7.22 10.41
N CYS A 72 10.96 7.46 9.52
CA CYS A 72 12.32 7.85 9.90
C CYS A 72 12.61 9.34 9.70
N GLY A 73 11.56 10.18 9.62
CA GLY A 73 11.66 11.64 9.73
C GLY A 73 11.86 12.39 8.42
N GLY A 74 11.50 11.79 7.28
CA GLY A 74 11.37 12.48 6.00
C GLY A 74 9.92 12.83 5.66
N THR A 75 9.73 13.40 4.48
CA THR A 75 8.43 13.68 3.86
C THR A 75 8.40 13.14 2.45
N LEU A 76 7.21 12.87 1.96
CA LEU A 76 6.97 12.41 0.59
C LEU A 76 5.91 13.30 -0.03
N GLU A 77 6.25 13.94 -1.15
CA GLU A 77 5.42 14.95 -1.80
C GLU A 77 5.23 14.65 -3.28
N ILE A 78 4.04 14.93 -3.78
CA ILE A 78 3.74 15.00 -5.21
C ILE A 78 3.92 16.44 -5.64
N VAL A 79 4.74 16.67 -6.67
CA VAL A 79 4.96 17.99 -7.26
C VAL A 79 4.14 18.09 -8.56
N PRO A 80 3.01 18.82 -8.56
CA PRO A 80 2.10 18.86 -9.71
C PRO A 80 2.75 19.38 -11.00
N CYS A 81 3.73 20.29 -10.89
CA CYS A 81 4.45 20.84 -12.04
C CYS A 81 5.51 19.90 -12.65
N SER A 82 5.82 18.79 -11.99
CA SER A 82 6.80 17.80 -12.48
C SER A 82 6.08 16.69 -13.25
N HIS A 83 6.11 16.77 -14.57
CA HIS A 83 5.44 15.79 -15.44
C HIS A 83 6.45 14.83 -16.07
N VAL A 84 6.32 13.54 -15.76
CA VAL A 84 7.11 12.48 -16.39
C VAL A 84 6.18 11.40 -16.93
N GLY A 85 6.32 11.09 -18.22
CA GLY A 85 5.52 10.07 -18.88
C GLY A 85 6.01 8.65 -18.54
N HIS A 86 5.08 7.72 -18.35
CA HIS A 86 5.37 6.30 -18.19
C HIS A 86 4.78 5.49 -19.33
N ILE A 87 5.62 4.72 -20.01
CA ILE A 87 5.18 3.82 -21.08
C ILE A 87 4.88 2.45 -20.46
N PHE A 88 3.60 2.12 -20.38
CA PHE A 88 3.17 0.81 -19.88
C PHE A 88 3.49 -0.30 -20.88
N ARG A 89 4.12 -1.35 -20.37
CA ARG A 89 4.42 -2.53 -21.18
C ARG A 89 3.27 -3.53 -21.09
N LYS A 90 2.92 -4.14 -22.24
CA LYS A 90 1.89 -5.21 -22.28
C LYS A 90 2.34 -6.49 -21.57
N ARG A 91 3.65 -6.71 -21.43
CA ARG A 91 4.24 -7.87 -20.74
C ARG A 91 5.39 -7.43 -19.87
N SER A 92 5.52 -8.08 -18.69
CA SER A 92 6.67 -7.85 -17.81
C SER A 92 7.97 -8.26 -18.50
N PRO A 93 9.02 -7.42 -18.50
CA PRO A 93 10.33 -7.78 -19.02
C PRO A 93 11.10 -8.69 -18.05
N TYR A 94 10.63 -8.82 -16.82
CA TYR A 94 11.33 -9.57 -15.80
C TYR A 94 11.06 -11.05 -15.94
N LYS A 95 12.14 -11.84 -15.83
CA LYS A 95 12.03 -13.28 -15.69
C LYS A 95 11.92 -13.63 -14.22
N TRP A 96 10.77 -14.12 -13.82
CA TRP A 96 10.53 -14.57 -12.45
C TRP A 96 11.34 -15.85 -12.18
N ARG A 97 11.87 -15.97 -10.96
CA ARG A 97 12.50 -17.23 -10.54
C ARG A 97 11.44 -18.33 -10.46
N SER A 98 11.68 -19.47 -11.06
CA SER A 98 10.78 -20.62 -10.94
C SER A 98 10.72 -21.08 -9.48
N GLY A 99 9.51 -21.39 -9.00
CA GLY A 99 9.28 -21.92 -7.65
C GLY A 99 9.28 -20.87 -6.51
N VAL A 100 9.54 -19.58 -6.79
CA VAL A 100 9.50 -18.53 -5.78
C VAL A 100 8.40 -17.52 -6.09
N ASN A 101 7.51 -17.30 -5.12
CA ASN A 101 6.57 -16.17 -5.20
C ASN A 101 7.28 -14.89 -4.71
N VAL A 102 7.97 -14.22 -5.65
CA VAL A 102 8.79 -13.03 -5.39
C VAL A 102 7.98 -11.92 -4.70
N LEU A 103 6.79 -11.64 -5.20
CA LEU A 103 5.93 -10.61 -4.62
C LEU A 103 5.55 -10.94 -3.17
N LYS A 104 5.20 -12.19 -2.89
CA LYS A 104 4.90 -12.63 -1.51
C LYS A 104 6.12 -12.50 -0.62
N LYS A 105 7.30 -12.95 -1.06
CA LYS A 105 8.55 -12.84 -0.32
C LYS A 105 8.83 -11.39 0.07
N ASN A 106 8.84 -10.48 -0.90
CA ASN A 106 9.13 -9.07 -0.68
C ASN A 106 8.10 -8.43 0.27
N SER A 107 6.81 -8.72 0.07
CA SER A 107 5.74 -8.19 0.91
C SER A 107 5.79 -8.70 2.35
N VAL A 108 6.21 -9.96 2.57
CA VAL A 108 6.42 -10.49 3.92
C VAL A 108 7.60 -9.79 4.58
N ARG A 109 8.73 -9.58 3.87
CA ARG A 109 9.87 -8.82 4.41
C ARG A 109 9.47 -7.41 4.81
N LEU A 110 8.73 -6.72 3.94
CA LEU A 110 8.17 -5.39 4.23
C LEU A 110 7.33 -5.42 5.52
N ALA A 111 6.40 -6.36 5.63
CA ALA A 111 5.51 -6.48 6.77
C ALA A 111 6.26 -6.78 8.08
N GLU A 112 7.24 -7.68 8.05
CA GLU A 112 8.07 -8.07 9.19
C GLU A 112 8.93 -6.93 9.75
N VAL A 113 9.31 -5.97 8.90
CA VAL A 113 10.19 -4.86 9.30
C VAL A 113 9.41 -3.61 9.63
N TRP A 114 8.35 -3.28 8.87
CA TRP A 114 7.77 -1.93 8.89
C TRP A 114 6.33 -1.85 9.39
N MET A 115 5.56 -2.95 9.40
CA MET A 115 4.12 -2.88 9.69
C MET A 115 3.74 -3.20 11.14
N ASP A 116 4.68 -3.54 11.99
CA ASP A 116 4.46 -3.89 13.40
C ASP A 116 3.30 -4.92 13.53
N GLU A 117 2.38 -4.76 14.48
CA GLU A 117 1.20 -5.59 14.68
C GLU A 117 0.23 -5.59 13.49
N TYR A 118 0.25 -4.56 12.65
CA TYR A 118 -0.60 -4.46 11.45
C TYR A 118 -0.21 -5.43 10.33
N SER A 119 0.96 -6.04 10.43
CA SER A 119 1.39 -7.12 9.53
C SER A 119 0.41 -8.29 9.48
N GLN A 120 -0.35 -8.51 10.57
CA GLN A 120 -1.38 -9.55 10.65
C GLN A 120 -2.45 -9.44 9.55
N TYR A 121 -2.83 -8.23 9.13
CA TYR A 121 -3.82 -8.04 8.06
C TYR A 121 -3.31 -8.58 6.72
N TYR A 122 -2.04 -8.35 6.43
CA TYR A 122 -1.41 -8.94 5.26
C TYR A 122 -1.32 -10.46 5.37
N TYR A 123 -0.93 -10.99 6.54
CA TYR A 123 -0.80 -12.43 6.74
C TYR A 123 -2.13 -13.16 6.62
N HIS A 124 -3.21 -12.63 7.18
CA HIS A 124 -4.55 -13.18 6.99
C HIS A 124 -4.94 -13.24 5.50
N ARG A 125 -4.62 -12.19 4.74
CA ARG A 125 -4.92 -12.13 3.31
C ARG A 125 -4.20 -13.22 2.49
N ILE A 126 -3.00 -13.60 2.89
CA ILE A 126 -2.22 -14.67 2.23
C ILE A 126 -2.42 -16.04 2.87
N GLY A 127 -3.42 -16.20 3.76
CA GLY A 127 -3.73 -17.46 4.45
C GLY A 127 -2.69 -17.89 5.48
N ASN A 128 -1.94 -16.93 6.04
CA ASN A 128 -0.83 -17.12 6.99
C ASN A 128 0.35 -17.94 6.45
N ASP A 129 0.37 -18.26 5.16
CA ASP A 129 1.51 -18.89 4.51
C ASP A 129 2.54 -17.82 4.10
N LYS A 130 3.49 -17.56 4.99
CA LYS A 130 4.53 -16.57 4.76
C LYS A 130 5.59 -17.04 3.74
N GLY A 131 5.79 -18.33 3.58
CA GLY A 131 6.87 -18.90 2.79
C GLY A 131 8.25 -18.60 3.37
N ASP A 132 9.28 -18.73 2.56
CA ASP A 132 10.65 -18.36 2.92
C ASP A 132 10.93 -16.92 2.47
N TRP A 133 11.12 -16.01 3.43
CA TRP A 133 11.43 -14.59 3.16
C TRP A 133 12.87 -14.21 3.53
N GLY A 134 13.64 -15.14 4.08
CA GLY A 134 15.03 -14.92 4.52
C GLY A 134 15.15 -14.06 5.77
N ASP A 135 16.38 -13.73 6.15
CA ASP A 135 16.67 -12.94 7.34
C ASP A 135 16.36 -11.44 7.12
N VAL A 136 15.78 -10.78 8.14
CA VAL A 136 15.46 -9.36 8.19
C VAL A 136 16.08 -8.65 9.40
N SER A 137 16.94 -9.31 10.13
CA SER A 137 17.54 -8.80 11.38
C SER A 137 18.28 -7.49 11.15
N ASP A 138 19.05 -7.38 10.07
CA ASP A 138 19.76 -6.15 9.70
C ASP A 138 18.82 -4.98 9.43
N ARG A 139 17.66 -5.24 8.81
CA ARG A 139 16.67 -4.21 8.53
C ARG A 139 15.94 -3.76 9.79
N ARG A 140 15.63 -4.68 10.69
CA ARG A 140 15.10 -4.34 12.03
C ARG A 140 16.12 -3.54 12.85
N LYS A 141 17.40 -3.94 12.81
CA LYS A 141 18.47 -3.19 13.45
C LYS A 141 18.55 -1.77 12.89
N LEU A 142 18.60 -1.61 11.58
CA LEU A 142 18.62 -0.29 10.91
C LEU A 142 17.44 0.59 11.36
N ARG A 143 16.21 0.06 11.37
CA ARG A 143 15.02 0.76 11.83
C ARG A 143 15.16 1.26 13.28
N ASN A 144 15.72 0.41 14.15
CA ASN A 144 15.95 0.75 15.56
C ASN A 144 17.06 1.81 15.72
N ASP A 145 18.17 1.67 15.01
CA ASP A 145 19.30 2.61 15.05
C ASP A 145 18.89 4.00 14.57
N LEU A 146 18.03 4.07 13.56
CA LEU A 146 17.43 5.32 13.05
C LEU A 146 16.34 5.89 13.96
N LYS A 147 15.92 5.15 15.00
CA LYS A 147 14.84 5.52 15.91
C LYS A 147 13.54 5.86 15.16
N CYS A 148 13.20 5.07 14.16
CA CYS A 148 12.02 5.31 13.36
C CYS A 148 10.74 5.11 14.19
N LYS A 149 9.71 5.86 13.86
CA LYS A 149 8.40 5.79 14.51
C LYS A 149 7.69 4.47 14.20
N SER A 150 6.64 4.15 14.97
CA SER A 150 5.83 2.94 14.76
C SER A 150 4.94 3.07 13.52
N PHE A 151 4.48 1.94 12.99
CA PHE A 151 3.51 1.93 11.91
C PHE A 151 2.15 2.51 12.34
N LYS A 152 1.79 2.33 13.64
CA LYS A 152 0.63 3.02 14.20
C LYS A 152 0.75 4.53 14.07
N TRP A 153 1.91 5.10 14.39
CA TRP A 153 2.14 6.53 14.20
C TRP A 153 1.96 6.94 12.74
N TYR A 154 2.43 6.13 11.79
CA TYR A 154 2.25 6.40 10.36
C TYR A 154 0.76 6.42 9.98
N LEU A 155 -0.03 5.45 10.45
CA LEU A 155 -1.46 5.40 10.22
C LEU A 155 -2.18 6.61 10.82
N ASP A 156 -1.88 6.95 12.07
CA ASP A 156 -2.57 8.04 12.79
C ASP A 156 -2.23 9.44 12.25
N ASN A 157 -1.03 9.65 11.68
CA ASN A 157 -0.55 10.99 11.33
C ASN A 157 -0.35 11.22 9.83
N ILE A 158 -0.15 10.18 9.05
CA ILE A 158 0.17 10.27 7.63
C ILE A 158 -0.99 9.76 6.76
N TYR A 159 -1.68 8.71 7.22
CA TYR A 159 -2.78 8.13 6.46
C TYR A 159 -3.97 7.77 7.35
N PRO A 160 -4.55 8.77 8.06
CA PRO A 160 -5.66 8.53 8.99
C PRO A 160 -6.95 8.04 8.29
N GLU A 161 -7.08 8.29 6.98
CA GLU A 161 -8.24 7.85 6.20
C GLU A 161 -8.19 6.36 5.84
N LEU A 162 -7.05 5.68 6.08
CA LEU A 162 -6.94 4.27 5.75
C LEU A 162 -7.84 3.43 6.66
N PHE A 163 -8.81 2.76 6.07
CA PHE A 163 -9.66 1.83 6.79
C PHE A 163 -8.86 0.66 7.38
N ILE A 164 -8.95 0.50 8.70
CA ILE A 164 -8.33 -0.62 9.43
C ILE A 164 -9.41 -1.62 9.84
N PRO A 165 -9.42 -2.86 9.32
CA PRO A 165 -10.47 -3.83 9.58
C PRO A 165 -10.71 -4.16 11.06
N GLY A 166 -9.69 -4.01 11.92
CA GLY A 166 -9.78 -4.27 13.35
C GLY A 166 -10.70 -3.32 14.13
N ASP A 167 -10.97 -2.13 13.57
CA ASP A 167 -11.83 -1.12 14.21
C ASP A 167 -13.32 -1.35 13.89
N SER A 168 -13.63 -2.29 13.03
CA SER A 168 -14.99 -2.66 12.66
C SER A 168 -15.49 -3.89 13.42
N VAL A 169 -16.77 -3.91 13.77
CA VAL A 169 -17.43 -5.09 14.39
C VAL A 169 -17.39 -6.29 13.44
N ALA A 170 -17.52 -6.04 12.13
CA ALA A 170 -17.38 -7.03 11.08
C ALA A 170 -17.02 -6.36 9.76
N HIS A 171 -16.33 -7.08 8.89
CA HIS A 171 -16.04 -6.66 7.52
C HIS A 171 -16.17 -7.84 6.57
N GLY A 172 -16.68 -7.58 5.37
CA GLY A 172 -16.87 -8.62 4.36
C GLY A 172 -17.89 -8.23 3.29
N GLU A 173 -18.16 -9.16 2.38
CA GLU A 173 -19.22 -9.01 1.40
C GLU A 173 -20.58 -9.25 2.06
N ILE A 174 -21.54 -8.35 1.82
CA ILE A 174 -22.93 -8.57 2.23
C ILE A 174 -23.59 -9.42 1.14
N ALA A 175 -23.81 -10.69 1.45
CA ALA A 175 -24.33 -11.66 0.49
C ALA A 175 -25.72 -12.12 0.85
N ASN A 176 -26.60 -12.21 -0.19
CA ASN A 176 -27.87 -12.91 -0.08
C ASN A 176 -27.62 -14.41 -0.32
N VAL A 177 -27.68 -15.19 0.76
CA VAL A 177 -27.39 -16.63 0.74
C VAL A 177 -28.27 -17.44 -0.24
N PRO A 178 -29.60 -17.19 -0.36
CA PRO A 178 -30.44 -17.96 -1.27
C PRO A 178 -30.09 -17.84 -2.75
N ASN A 179 -29.65 -16.69 -3.23
CA ASN A 179 -29.40 -16.47 -4.65
C ASN A 179 -27.92 -16.23 -5.00
N GLY A 180 -27.03 -16.20 -4.00
CA GLY A 180 -25.59 -16.01 -4.24
C GLY A 180 -25.18 -14.61 -4.73
N MET A 181 -26.06 -13.60 -4.54
CA MET A 181 -25.83 -12.24 -4.97
C MET A 181 -25.25 -11.40 -3.83
N CYS A 182 -24.34 -10.50 -4.15
CA CYS A 182 -23.73 -9.57 -3.22
C CYS A 182 -24.14 -8.12 -3.50
N LEU A 183 -24.18 -7.30 -2.45
CA LEU A 183 -24.30 -5.85 -2.59
C LEU A 183 -23.00 -5.28 -3.16
N ASP A 184 -23.13 -4.41 -4.17
CA ASP A 184 -22.01 -3.72 -4.80
C ASP A 184 -22.32 -2.22 -4.93
N ALA A 185 -21.49 -1.39 -4.31
CA ALA A 185 -21.60 0.06 -4.40
C ALA A 185 -21.10 0.62 -5.75
N LYS A 186 -20.52 -0.22 -6.63
CA LYS A 186 -19.79 0.18 -7.84
C LYS A 186 -18.77 1.30 -7.52
N GLU A 187 -17.65 1.38 -8.18
CA GLU A 187 -16.55 2.34 -7.95
C GLU A 187 -16.93 3.82 -8.11
N LYS A 188 -18.16 4.21 -7.76
CA LYS A 188 -18.63 5.59 -7.80
C LYS A 188 -18.69 6.17 -6.40
N SER A 189 -17.87 7.18 -6.18
CA SER A 189 -17.75 7.94 -4.93
C SER A 189 -18.78 9.08 -4.79
N GLU A 190 -19.85 9.08 -5.59
CA GLU A 190 -20.89 10.13 -5.49
C GLU A 190 -21.91 9.72 -4.43
N GLU A 191 -22.15 10.60 -3.48
CA GLU A 191 -23.31 10.53 -2.58
C GLU A 191 -24.59 10.35 -3.43
N GLU A 192 -25.42 9.36 -3.09
CA GLU A 192 -26.65 8.99 -3.80
C GLU A 192 -26.50 7.96 -4.95
N THR A 193 -25.35 7.27 -5.09
CA THR A 193 -25.28 6.18 -6.06
C THR A 193 -26.07 4.96 -5.54
N PRO A 194 -27.08 4.46 -6.25
CA PRO A 194 -27.83 3.29 -5.81
C PRO A 194 -26.95 2.06 -5.73
N VAL A 195 -27.02 1.34 -4.62
CA VAL A 195 -26.37 0.05 -4.44
C VAL A 195 -27.00 -0.96 -5.40
N SER A 196 -26.15 -1.71 -6.10
CA SER A 196 -26.55 -2.74 -7.05
C SER A 196 -26.33 -4.12 -6.47
N ILE A 197 -26.93 -5.14 -7.08
CA ILE A 197 -26.76 -6.54 -6.71
C ILE A 197 -26.04 -7.25 -7.87
N TYR A 198 -24.93 -7.93 -7.56
CA TYR A 198 -24.12 -8.67 -8.51
C TYR A 198 -23.74 -10.06 -7.98
N GLU A 199 -23.29 -10.95 -8.84
CA GLU A 199 -22.70 -12.21 -8.40
C GLU A 199 -21.50 -11.95 -7.49
N CYS A 200 -21.46 -12.62 -6.34
CA CYS A 200 -20.36 -12.48 -5.40
C CYS A 200 -19.02 -12.83 -6.06
N LYS A 201 -18.02 -11.99 -5.94
CA LYS A 201 -16.69 -12.21 -6.52
C LYS A 201 -15.98 -13.43 -5.92
N ARG A 202 -16.38 -13.87 -4.74
CA ARG A 202 -15.90 -15.10 -4.09
C ARG A 202 -17.03 -16.11 -4.00
N LYS A 203 -16.79 -17.35 -4.45
CA LYS A 203 -17.72 -18.44 -4.17
C LYS A 203 -17.85 -18.59 -2.66
N ILE A 204 -19.06 -18.36 -2.13
CA ILE A 204 -19.38 -18.57 -0.72
C ILE A 204 -19.11 -20.06 -0.44
N ARG A 205 -18.04 -20.38 0.29
CA ARG A 205 -17.87 -21.72 0.83
C ARG A 205 -18.94 -21.90 1.90
N ARG A 206 -19.87 -22.81 1.67
CA ARG A 206 -20.83 -23.28 2.71
C ARG A 206 -20.03 -23.92 3.84
N GLY A 207 -19.75 -23.17 4.88
CA GLY A 207 -19.03 -23.64 6.05
C GLY A 207 -18.57 -22.48 6.89
N ASN A 208 -19.34 -22.19 7.94
CA ASN A 208 -19.09 -21.34 9.10
C ASN A 208 -18.81 -19.86 8.91
N THR A 209 -19.68 -19.08 9.58
CA THR A 209 -19.70 -17.62 9.83
C THR A 209 -20.23 -16.76 8.71
N GLY A 210 -21.47 -16.98 8.31
CA GLY A 210 -22.29 -15.95 7.68
C GLY A 210 -23.16 -15.28 8.73
N PHE A 211 -23.08 -13.96 8.87
CA PHE A 211 -24.15 -13.24 9.55
C PHE A 211 -25.41 -13.38 8.67
N HIS A 212 -26.44 -14.00 9.21
CA HIS A 212 -27.77 -14.00 8.65
C HIS A 212 -28.48 -12.74 9.15
N LEU A 213 -28.85 -11.85 8.25
CA LEU A 213 -29.91 -10.88 8.47
C LEU A 213 -31.25 -11.52 8.15
#